data_72c9eb7ae1b7cf338dd3d3a89111d81f
#
_entry.id   72c9eb7ae1b7cf338dd3d3a89111d81f
#
_cell.length_a   1.000
_cell.length_b   1.000
_cell.length_c   1.000
_cell.angle_alpha   90.00
_cell.angle_beta   90.00
_cell.angle_gamma   90.00
#
_symmetry.space_group_name_H-M   'P 1'
#
loop_
_entity.id
_entity.type
_entity.pdbx_description
1 polymer ?
#
loop_
_entity_poly.entity_id
_entity_poly.type
_entity_poly.pdbx_seq_one_letter_code
_entity_poly.pdbx_strand_id
1 'polypeptide(L)'
;MFFRPLCSKLAHSYKNSSFVKTHGYRFSNKKTNIPKKDYMAPDNNIEKIKPKDIECINRLVNYCQSKGSKVVFVTMPCANGWSSGRHTAVENYCKENNIEYIDLNNAYDSIGIDMQTCYRDEGTRLNFEGAKKTTDYLGTIIENYGTLESKSNDAKYSYWTEASEKFYAYTKK
;
A
#
# COMPACT_ATOMS: atom_id res chain seq x y z
N MET A 1 -30.28 -22.68 -6.22
CA MET A 1 -28.93 -22.30 -6.68
C MET A 1 -28.01 -22.16 -5.47
N PHE A 2 -27.12 -23.12 -5.29
CA PHE A 2 -26.47 -23.36 -3.98
C PHE A 2 -25.11 -22.70 -3.91
N PHE A 3 -25.01 -21.64 -3.12
CA PHE A 3 -23.73 -21.09 -2.64
C PHE A 3 -23.67 -21.18 -1.12
N ARG A 4 -23.44 -22.38 -0.58
CA ARG A 4 -23.05 -22.63 0.80
C ARG A 4 -22.46 -24.04 0.85
N PRO A 5 -21.17 -24.19 1.06
CA PRO A 5 -20.51 -24.23 2.36
C PRO A 5 -19.02 -23.84 2.38
N LEU A 6 -18.48 -23.19 1.33
CA LEU A 6 -17.06 -22.79 1.33
C LEU A 6 -16.76 -21.65 2.35
N CYS A 7 -17.72 -20.78 2.62
CA CYS A 7 -17.55 -19.65 3.52
C CYS A 7 -17.32 -20.02 5.00
N SER A 8 -17.89 -21.13 5.48
CA SER A 8 -17.80 -21.44 6.91
C SER A 8 -16.44 -22.01 7.32
N LYS A 9 -15.81 -22.85 6.49
CA LYS A 9 -14.45 -23.37 6.76
C LYS A 9 -13.38 -22.32 6.56
N LEU A 10 -13.50 -21.45 5.56
CA LEU A 10 -12.65 -20.28 5.35
C LEU A 10 -12.79 -19.27 6.50
N ALA A 11 -14.01 -18.99 6.95
CA ALA A 11 -14.25 -18.08 8.08
C ALA A 11 -13.67 -18.59 9.41
N HIS A 12 -13.66 -19.89 9.64
CA HIS A 12 -13.08 -20.47 10.87
C HIS A 12 -11.54 -20.45 10.85
N SER A 13 -10.93 -20.74 9.70
CA SER A 13 -9.47 -20.60 9.51
C SER A 13 -9.02 -19.14 9.57
N TYR A 14 -9.86 -18.21 9.11
CA TYR A 14 -9.59 -16.77 9.14
C TYR A 14 -9.60 -16.20 10.56
N LYS A 15 -10.55 -16.60 11.41
CA LYS A 15 -10.68 -16.10 12.80
C LYS A 15 -9.47 -16.38 13.68
N ASN A 16 -8.67 -17.39 13.38
CA ASN A 16 -7.49 -17.79 14.16
C ASN A 16 -6.16 -17.44 13.47
N SER A 17 -6.18 -16.81 12.30
CA SER A 17 -4.96 -16.46 11.60
C SER A 17 -4.30 -15.21 12.21
N SER A 18 -2.97 -15.14 12.14
CA SER A 18 -2.21 -13.95 12.49
C SER A 18 -2.69 -12.70 11.73
N PHE A 19 -3.30 -12.89 10.56
CA PHE A 19 -3.90 -11.87 9.72
C PHE A 19 -5.07 -11.13 10.39
N VAL A 20 -5.91 -11.81 11.17
CA VAL A 20 -7.00 -11.17 11.93
C VAL A 20 -6.44 -10.34 13.10
N LYS A 21 -5.40 -10.85 13.75
CA LYS A 21 -4.74 -10.14 14.86
C LYS A 21 -4.04 -8.86 14.43
N THR A 22 -3.69 -8.74 13.15
CA THR A 22 -2.99 -7.60 12.56
C THR A 22 -3.89 -6.76 11.65
N HIS A 23 -5.21 -6.89 11.76
CA HIS A 23 -6.20 -6.16 10.94
C HIS A 23 -5.92 -6.24 9.44
N GLY A 24 -5.51 -7.41 8.96
CA GLY A 24 -5.22 -7.63 7.54
C GLY A 24 -3.76 -7.40 7.13
N TYR A 25 -2.93 -6.85 7.98
CA TYR A 25 -1.51 -6.69 7.68
C TYR A 25 -0.75 -8.01 7.82
N ARG A 26 0.01 -8.39 6.79
CA ARG A 26 0.89 -9.55 6.84
C ARG A 26 2.27 -9.16 7.36
N PHE A 27 2.43 -9.27 8.67
CA PHE A 27 3.71 -8.99 9.33
C PHE A 27 4.83 -9.91 8.83
N SER A 28 6.02 -9.34 8.59
CA SER A 28 7.23 -10.10 8.27
C SER A 28 8.47 -9.27 8.54
N ASN A 29 9.41 -9.84 9.30
CA ASN A 29 10.76 -9.32 9.51
C ASN A 29 11.79 -9.92 8.56
N LYS A 30 11.36 -10.77 7.61
CA LYS A 30 12.28 -11.32 6.61
C LYS A 30 12.99 -10.19 5.89
N LYS A 31 14.29 -10.36 5.67
CA LYS A 31 15.10 -9.47 4.86
C LYS A 31 15.57 -10.24 3.63
N THR A 32 15.50 -9.61 2.49
CA THR A 32 16.11 -10.11 1.25
C THR A 32 17.11 -9.07 0.80
N ASN A 33 18.36 -9.49 0.63
CA ASN A 33 19.38 -8.63 0.06
C ASN A 33 19.08 -8.47 -1.43
N ILE A 34 18.84 -7.22 -1.85
CA ILE A 34 18.60 -6.87 -3.23
C ILE A 34 19.86 -6.14 -3.72
N PRO A 35 20.44 -6.55 -4.86
CA PRO A 35 21.53 -5.79 -5.46
C PRO A 35 21.11 -4.34 -5.61
N LYS A 36 21.96 -3.41 -5.15
CA LYS A 36 21.70 -1.98 -5.29
C LYS A 36 21.58 -1.64 -6.78
N LYS A 37 20.36 -1.42 -7.24
CA LYS A 37 20.04 -1.09 -8.62
C LYS A 37 19.06 0.10 -8.58
N ASP A 38 19.33 1.10 -9.38
CA ASP A 38 18.33 2.12 -9.64
C ASP A 38 17.26 1.55 -10.58
N TYR A 39 16.21 0.99 -9.97
CA TYR A 39 15.08 0.40 -10.70
C TYR A 39 14.14 1.46 -11.28
N MET A 40 14.32 2.73 -10.88
CA MET A 40 13.59 3.89 -11.40
C MET A 40 14.41 4.66 -12.44
N ALA A 41 15.59 4.13 -12.85
CA ALA A 41 16.35 4.75 -13.92
C ALA A 41 15.45 5.00 -15.16
N PRO A 42 15.62 6.13 -15.85
CA PRO A 42 14.81 6.47 -17.02
C PRO A 42 14.80 5.33 -18.05
N ASP A 43 13.62 4.92 -18.44
CA ASP A 43 13.39 3.92 -19.49
C ASP A 43 12.41 4.53 -20.51
N ASN A 44 12.79 4.48 -21.79
CA ASN A 44 11.94 4.95 -22.89
C ASN A 44 10.78 3.99 -23.19
N ASN A 45 10.77 2.81 -22.56
CA ASN A 45 9.72 1.82 -22.75
C ASN A 45 8.55 2.07 -21.78
N ILE A 46 7.60 2.90 -22.22
CA ILE A 46 6.36 3.15 -21.47
C ILE A 46 5.47 1.90 -21.57
N GLU A 47 5.22 1.25 -20.45
CA GLU A 47 4.32 0.11 -20.40
C GLU A 47 2.86 0.55 -20.62
N LYS A 48 2.05 -0.32 -21.23
CA LYS A 48 0.62 -0.06 -21.43
C LYS A 48 -0.21 -0.73 -20.36
N ILE A 49 -1.09 0.02 -19.73
CA ILE A 49 -2.12 -0.53 -18.85
C ILE A 49 -3.11 -1.31 -19.74
N LYS A 50 -3.43 -2.54 -19.35
CA LYS A 50 -4.35 -3.37 -20.14
C LYS A 50 -5.76 -2.78 -20.14
N PRO A 51 -6.50 -2.80 -21.26
CA PRO A 51 -7.84 -2.23 -21.33
C PRO A 51 -8.81 -2.74 -20.25
N LYS A 52 -8.74 -4.02 -19.92
CA LYS A 52 -9.56 -4.63 -18.86
C LYS A 52 -9.24 -4.06 -17.47
N ASP A 53 -7.96 -3.77 -17.20
CA ASP A 53 -7.55 -3.18 -15.94
C ASP A 53 -8.02 -1.71 -15.86
N ILE A 54 -7.93 -0.97 -16.96
CA ILE A 54 -8.49 0.39 -17.07
C ILE A 54 -10.00 0.39 -16.80
N GLU A 55 -10.75 -0.55 -17.38
CA GLU A 55 -12.19 -0.66 -17.14
C GLU A 55 -12.50 -0.89 -15.64
N CYS A 56 -11.76 -1.80 -15.00
CA CYS A 56 -11.93 -2.07 -13.56
C CYS A 56 -11.58 -0.85 -12.70
N ILE A 57 -10.49 -0.16 -13.02
CA ILE A 57 -10.06 1.04 -12.31
C ILE A 57 -11.12 2.14 -12.47
N ASN A 58 -11.59 2.39 -13.70
CA ASN A 58 -12.62 3.41 -13.98
C ASN A 58 -13.89 3.16 -13.19
N ARG A 59 -14.36 1.92 -13.10
CA ARG A 59 -15.55 1.56 -12.30
C ARG A 59 -15.34 1.89 -10.82
N LEU A 60 -14.18 1.58 -10.27
CA LEU A 60 -13.86 1.87 -8.86
C LEU A 60 -13.78 3.38 -8.62
N VAL A 61 -13.04 4.11 -9.47
CA VAL A 61 -12.88 5.57 -9.38
C VAL A 61 -14.25 6.26 -9.43
N ASN A 62 -15.06 5.94 -10.45
CA ASN A 62 -16.39 6.52 -10.61
C ASN A 62 -17.29 6.22 -9.41
N TYR A 63 -17.23 5.01 -8.86
CA TYR A 63 -17.99 4.66 -7.66
C TYR A 63 -17.56 5.50 -6.47
N CYS A 64 -16.27 5.62 -6.18
CA CYS A 64 -15.78 6.43 -5.08
C CYS A 64 -16.17 7.90 -5.22
N GLN A 65 -15.97 8.46 -6.41
CA GLN A 65 -16.34 9.86 -6.71
C GLN A 65 -17.84 10.10 -6.60
N SER A 66 -18.69 9.13 -7.01
CA SER A 66 -20.16 9.23 -6.84
C SER A 66 -20.59 9.25 -5.38
N LYS A 67 -19.71 8.82 -4.44
CA LYS A 67 -19.93 8.91 -2.99
C LYS A 67 -19.27 10.14 -2.36
N GLY A 68 -18.78 11.08 -3.16
CA GLY A 68 -18.12 12.29 -2.68
C GLY A 68 -16.69 12.07 -2.17
N SER A 69 -16.08 10.90 -2.44
CA SER A 69 -14.71 10.62 -2.02
C SER A 69 -13.69 11.19 -3.01
N LYS A 70 -12.66 11.86 -2.50
CA LYS A 70 -11.46 12.15 -3.28
C LYS A 70 -10.69 10.84 -3.49
N VAL A 71 -10.28 10.59 -4.73
CA VAL A 71 -9.46 9.42 -5.10
C VAL A 71 -8.03 9.87 -5.30
N VAL A 72 -7.11 9.17 -4.65
CA VAL A 72 -5.66 9.37 -4.81
C VAL A 72 -5.03 8.01 -5.11
N PHE A 73 -4.21 7.95 -6.15
CA PHE A 73 -3.44 6.75 -6.45
C PHE A 73 -2.11 6.80 -5.73
N VAL A 74 -1.74 5.69 -5.09
CA VAL A 74 -0.46 5.58 -4.39
C VAL A 74 0.22 4.29 -4.83
N THR A 75 1.48 4.39 -5.30
CA THR A 75 2.31 3.22 -5.57
C THR A 75 3.35 3.07 -4.47
N MET A 76 3.34 1.91 -3.82
CA MET A 76 4.28 1.59 -2.76
C MET A 76 5.65 1.22 -3.33
N PRO A 77 6.77 1.43 -2.60
CA PRO A 77 8.09 1.02 -3.04
C PRO A 77 8.16 -0.47 -3.38
N CYS A 78 8.61 -0.80 -4.59
CA CYS A 78 8.66 -2.16 -5.12
C CYS A 78 9.88 -2.31 -6.06
N ALA A 79 11.04 -2.64 -5.50
CA ALA A 79 12.30 -2.68 -6.24
C ALA A 79 12.37 -3.76 -7.34
N ASN A 80 11.56 -4.81 -7.21
CA ASN A 80 11.44 -5.85 -8.22
C ASN A 80 9.99 -5.99 -8.67
N GLY A 81 9.63 -5.28 -9.72
CA GLY A 81 8.27 -5.27 -10.27
C GLY A 81 7.74 -3.88 -10.57
N TRP A 82 8.49 -2.83 -10.26
CA TRP A 82 8.19 -1.45 -10.66
C TRP A 82 9.32 -0.88 -11.52
N SER A 83 9.01 0.11 -12.35
CA SER A 83 9.94 0.76 -13.26
C SER A 83 9.47 2.17 -13.59
N SER A 84 10.37 2.99 -14.16
CA SER A 84 10.01 4.31 -14.69
C SER A 84 8.97 4.23 -15.81
N GLY A 85 9.00 3.17 -16.64
CA GLY A 85 8.00 2.95 -17.69
C GLY A 85 6.60 2.67 -17.13
N ARG A 86 6.49 1.93 -16.01
CA ARG A 86 5.22 1.72 -15.29
C ARG A 86 4.74 2.98 -14.61
N HIS A 87 5.65 3.70 -13.97
CA HIS A 87 5.36 5.00 -13.40
C HIS A 87 4.70 5.92 -14.43
N THR A 88 5.35 6.10 -15.57
CA THR A 88 4.87 6.97 -16.64
C THR A 88 3.49 6.53 -17.17
N ALA A 89 3.25 5.23 -17.30
CA ALA A 89 1.95 4.71 -17.73
C ALA A 89 0.82 5.07 -16.74
N VAL A 90 1.06 4.91 -15.44
CA VAL A 90 0.08 5.26 -14.40
C VAL A 90 -0.07 6.79 -14.28
N GLU A 91 1.02 7.53 -14.36
CA GLU A 91 1.01 8.99 -14.32
C GLU A 91 0.16 9.58 -15.47
N ASN A 92 0.36 9.09 -16.69
CA ASN A 92 -0.42 9.51 -17.84
C ASN A 92 -1.92 9.24 -17.64
N TYR A 93 -2.26 8.01 -17.22
CA TYR A 93 -3.63 7.66 -16.89
C TYR A 93 -4.24 8.61 -15.84
N CYS A 94 -3.51 8.89 -14.77
CA CYS A 94 -3.98 9.77 -13.70
C CYS A 94 -4.16 11.21 -14.17
N LYS A 95 -3.25 11.73 -14.99
CA LYS A 95 -3.35 13.06 -15.62
C LYS A 95 -4.58 13.16 -16.52
N GLU A 96 -4.81 12.17 -17.39
CA GLU A 96 -5.95 12.12 -18.31
C GLU A 96 -7.30 12.07 -17.57
N ASN A 97 -7.33 11.48 -16.37
CA ASN A 97 -8.55 11.31 -15.57
C ASN A 97 -8.65 12.30 -14.38
N ASN A 98 -7.75 13.27 -14.29
CA ASN A 98 -7.68 14.26 -13.20
C ASN A 98 -7.64 13.60 -11.80
N ILE A 99 -6.82 12.55 -11.68
CA ILE A 99 -6.59 11.81 -10.43
C ILE A 99 -5.21 12.20 -9.89
N GLU A 100 -5.13 12.50 -8.60
CA GLU A 100 -3.86 12.71 -7.93
C GLU A 100 -3.07 11.39 -7.85
N TYR A 101 -1.77 11.45 -8.17
CA TYR A 101 -0.90 10.29 -8.13
C TYR A 101 0.35 10.55 -7.30
N ILE A 102 0.62 9.65 -6.37
CA ILE A 102 1.79 9.66 -5.49
C ILE A 102 2.58 8.37 -5.74
N ASP A 103 3.73 8.47 -6.39
CA ASP A 103 4.62 7.31 -6.55
C ASP A 103 5.75 7.35 -5.51
N LEU A 104 5.62 6.53 -4.48
CA LEU A 104 6.61 6.44 -3.41
C LEU A 104 7.92 5.75 -3.86
N ASN A 105 7.95 5.17 -5.07
CA ASN A 105 9.20 4.67 -5.66
C ASN A 105 10.13 5.82 -6.05
N ASN A 106 9.59 7.00 -6.40
CA ASN A 106 10.41 8.20 -6.66
C ASN A 106 10.94 8.85 -5.36
N ALA A 107 10.40 8.46 -4.22
CA ALA A 107 10.75 9.02 -2.92
C ALA A 107 11.52 8.03 -2.03
N TYR A 108 11.99 6.91 -2.55
CA TYR A 108 12.55 5.83 -1.72
C TYR A 108 13.74 6.28 -0.86
N ASP A 109 14.59 7.18 -1.36
CA ASP A 109 15.69 7.77 -0.59
C ASP A 109 15.17 8.68 0.54
N SER A 110 14.18 9.54 0.25
CA SER A 110 13.57 10.44 1.23
C SER A 110 12.81 9.68 2.32
N ILE A 111 12.23 8.53 1.99
CA ILE A 111 11.59 7.62 2.93
C ILE A 111 12.65 6.90 3.78
N GLY A 112 13.90 6.83 3.32
CA GLY A 112 14.97 6.06 3.94
C GLY A 112 14.83 4.56 3.71
N ILE A 113 14.35 4.15 2.52
CA ILE A 113 14.28 2.75 2.12
C ILE A 113 15.67 2.25 1.79
N ASP A 114 16.14 1.26 2.55
CA ASP A 114 17.38 0.55 2.28
C ASP A 114 17.07 -0.78 1.56
N MET A 115 17.70 -0.98 0.41
CA MET A 115 17.51 -2.16 -0.44
C MET A 115 17.93 -3.46 0.25
N GLN A 116 18.77 -3.41 1.27
CA GLN A 116 19.26 -4.60 1.97
C GLN A 116 18.41 -4.96 3.19
N THR A 117 17.72 -3.99 3.78
CA THR A 117 17.05 -4.18 5.07
C THR A 117 15.56 -3.99 5.03
N CYS A 118 15.01 -3.25 4.06
CA CYS A 118 13.60 -2.87 4.01
C CYS A 118 12.71 -3.77 3.14
N TYR A 119 13.29 -4.71 2.42
CA TYR A 119 12.52 -5.57 1.51
C TYR A 119 12.50 -7.04 1.94
N ARG A 120 11.47 -7.74 1.47
CA ARG A 120 11.31 -9.20 1.45
C ARG A 120 10.88 -9.66 0.06
N ASP A 121 10.81 -10.98 -0.15
CA ASP A 121 10.31 -11.58 -1.38
C ASP A 121 11.03 -10.99 -2.61
N GLU A 122 12.37 -10.96 -2.56
CA GLU A 122 13.25 -10.50 -3.65
C GLU A 122 12.98 -9.07 -4.13
N GLY A 123 12.50 -8.20 -3.23
CA GLY A 123 12.25 -6.78 -3.54
C GLY A 123 10.83 -6.47 -4.02
N THR A 124 9.97 -7.48 -4.11
CA THR A 124 8.57 -7.25 -4.52
C THR A 124 7.71 -6.67 -3.42
N ARG A 125 8.11 -6.83 -2.15
CA ARG A 125 7.34 -6.34 -0.99
C ARG A 125 8.27 -5.77 0.07
N LEU A 126 7.77 -4.77 0.76
CA LEU A 126 8.40 -4.27 1.98
C LEU A 126 8.21 -5.27 3.12
N ASN A 127 9.23 -5.39 3.97
CA ASN A 127 9.11 -6.01 5.28
C ASN A 127 8.54 -5.00 6.29
N PHE A 128 8.51 -5.35 7.58
CA PHE A 128 7.94 -4.47 8.60
C PHE A 128 8.68 -3.13 8.71
N GLU A 129 10.01 -3.13 8.63
CA GLU A 129 10.82 -1.91 8.71
C GLU A 129 10.51 -0.96 7.53
N GLY A 130 10.54 -1.49 6.30
CA GLY A 130 10.22 -0.71 5.11
C GLY A 130 8.76 -0.23 5.10
N ALA A 131 7.83 -1.09 5.50
CA ALA A 131 6.42 -0.73 5.58
C ALA A 131 6.17 0.39 6.61
N LYS A 132 6.84 0.34 7.78
CA LYS A 132 6.73 1.40 8.79
C LYS A 132 7.20 2.74 8.25
N LYS A 133 8.44 2.81 7.71
CA LYS A 133 8.99 4.03 7.13
C LYS A 133 8.08 4.61 6.05
N THR A 134 7.57 3.76 5.16
CA THR A 134 6.69 4.18 4.07
C THR A 134 5.35 4.69 4.59
N THR A 135 4.78 4.06 5.63
CA THR A 135 3.52 4.49 6.24
C THR A 135 3.68 5.83 6.96
N ASP A 136 4.78 6.00 7.71
CA ASP A 136 5.08 7.25 8.40
C ASP A 136 5.22 8.40 7.38
N TYR A 137 5.94 8.18 6.28
CA TYR A 137 6.09 9.18 5.21
C TYR A 137 4.76 9.51 4.51
N LEU A 138 3.96 8.50 4.18
CA LEU A 138 2.64 8.71 3.60
C LEU A 138 1.71 9.47 4.57
N GLY A 139 1.84 9.22 5.87
CA GLY A 139 1.13 9.95 6.92
C GLY A 139 1.38 11.45 6.83
N THR A 140 2.64 11.89 6.66
CA THR A 140 2.98 13.30 6.52
C THR A 140 2.36 13.95 5.27
N ILE A 141 2.26 13.19 4.17
CA ILE A 141 1.59 13.69 2.96
C ILE A 141 0.10 13.88 3.21
N ILE A 142 -0.55 12.91 3.88
CA ILE A 142 -1.98 12.96 4.19
C ILE A 142 -2.30 14.10 5.16
N GLU A 143 -1.47 14.32 6.17
CA GLU A 143 -1.61 15.44 7.11
C GLU A 143 -1.58 16.78 6.39
N ASN A 144 -0.72 16.94 5.38
CA ASN A 144 -0.61 18.16 4.59
C ASN A 144 -1.86 18.49 3.75
N TYR A 145 -2.79 17.55 3.55
CA TYR A 145 -4.08 17.89 2.96
C TYR A 145 -4.93 18.82 3.84
N GLY A 146 -4.68 18.84 5.15
CA GLY A 146 -5.38 19.72 6.10
C GLY A 146 -6.90 19.48 6.23
N THR A 147 -7.42 18.44 5.56
CA THR A 147 -8.86 18.13 5.53
C THR A 147 -9.26 17.02 6.48
N LEU A 148 -8.28 16.31 7.05
CA LEU A 148 -8.50 15.19 7.96
C LEU A 148 -8.15 15.62 9.40
N GLU A 149 -9.15 15.59 10.25
CA GLU A 149 -8.95 15.82 11.68
C GLU A 149 -8.36 14.58 12.35
N SER A 150 -7.38 14.77 13.25
CA SER A 150 -6.89 13.69 14.10
C SER A 150 -8.01 13.18 15.01
N LYS A 151 -8.19 11.86 15.04
CA LYS A 151 -9.13 11.17 15.92
C LYS A 151 -8.46 10.49 17.12
N SER A 152 -7.19 10.75 17.36
CA SER A 152 -6.41 10.12 18.43
C SER A 152 -6.98 10.36 19.83
N ASN A 153 -7.62 11.50 20.05
CA ASN A 153 -8.22 11.89 21.35
C ASN A 153 -9.74 11.64 21.40
N ASP A 154 -10.32 11.06 20.39
CA ASP A 154 -11.77 10.77 20.34
C ASP A 154 -12.02 9.36 20.90
N ALA A 155 -12.72 9.29 22.05
CA ALA A 155 -13.03 8.04 22.73
C ALA A 155 -13.76 7.01 21.84
N LYS A 156 -14.50 7.46 20.84
CA LYS A 156 -15.16 6.60 19.84
C LYS A 156 -14.17 5.75 19.05
N TYR A 157 -12.92 6.19 18.91
CA TYR A 157 -11.88 5.53 18.17
C TYR A 157 -10.78 4.90 19.05
N SER A 158 -10.99 4.84 20.36
CA SER A 158 -10.03 4.25 21.34
C SER A 158 -9.59 2.82 20.97
N TYR A 159 -10.46 2.06 20.31
CA TYR A 159 -10.13 0.71 19.84
C TYR A 159 -8.94 0.66 18.89
N TRP A 160 -8.64 1.74 18.15
CA TRP A 160 -7.46 1.81 17.30
C TRP A 160 -6.18 1.94 18.13
N THR A 161 -6.21 2.64 19.25
CA THR A 161 -5.08 2.73 20.19
C THR A 161 -4.77 1.35 20.78
N GLU A 162 -5.80 0.64 21.27
CA GLU A 162 -5.63 -0.72 21.77
C GLU A 162 -5.14 -1.69 20.69
N ALA A 163 -5.64 -1.57 19.46
CA ALA A 163 -5.21 -2.41 18.35
C ALA A 163 -3.73 -2.15 18.00
N SER A 164 -3.30 -0.90 18.04
CA SER A 164 -1.91 -0.50 17.83
C SER A 164 -0.98 -1.08 18.90
N GLU A 165 -1.35 -0.96 20.17
CA GLU A 165 -0.58 -1.54 21.30
C GLU A 165 -0.43 -3.05 21.16
N LYS A 166 -1.52 -3.76 20.87
CA LYS A 166 -1.51 -5.21 20.63
C LYS A 166 -0.65 -5.59 19.42
N PHE A 167 -0.71 -4.81 18.36
CA PHE A 167 0.12 -5.01 17.18
C PHE A 167 1.61 -4.86 17.50
N TYR A 168 2.01 -3.78 18.17
CA TYR A 168 3.41 -3.58 18.53
C TYR A 168 3.92 -4.62 19.55
N ALA A 169 3.08 -5.07 20.46
CA ALA A 169 3.43 -6.18 21.37
C ALA A 169 3.64 -7.50 20.60
N TYR A 170 2.88 -7.71 19.51
CA TYR A 170 3.04 -8.87 18.63
C TYR A 170 4.34 -8.80 17.79
N THR A 171 4.73 -7.61 17.34
CA THR A 171 5.90 -7.44 16.47
C THR A 171 7.24 -7.46 17.18
N LYS A 172 7.24 -7.35 18.52
CA LYS A 172 8.45 -7.45 19.36
C LYS A 172 8.87 -8.90 19.69
N LYS A 173 8.08 -9.89 19.30
CA LYS A 173 8.36 -11.32 19.48
C LYS A 173 9.12 -11.87 18.28
#